data_7de978999101f1b87b260c377de38f68
#
_entry.id   7de978999101f1b87b260c377de38f68
#
_cell.length_a   1.000
_cell.length_b   1.000
_cell.length_c   1.000
_cell.angle_alpha   90.00
_cell.angle_beta   90.00
_cell.angle_gamma   90.00
#
_symmetry.space_group_name_H-M   'P 1'
#
loop_
_entity.id
_entity.type
_entity.pdbx_description
1 polymer ?
#
loop_
_entity_poly.entity_id
_entity_poly.type
_entity_poly.pdbx_seq_one_letter_code
_entity_poly.pdbx_strand_id
1 'polypeptide(L)'
;MIHRRKPAAANPGIGMTSQGTRDRLVSRLREKGIRDERVLHAIAATPRHEFVDEALYSRVYQDTALPIGKGQTISQPWVVARMTEALLDGGTLEKVLEIGTGSGYQAAVLAVLV
;
A
#
# COMPACT_ATOMS: atom_id res chain seq x y z
N MET A 1 -15.09 8.43 4.07
CA MET A 1 -15.53 7.44 3.06
C MET A 1 -14.46 7.31 1.99
N ILE A 2 -14.05 6.11 1.69
CA ILE A 2 -13.02 5.86 0.69
C ILE A 2 -13.68 5.60 -0.65
N HIS A 3 -13.34 6.42 -1.64
CA HIS A 3 -13.81 6.22 -3.00
C HIS A 3 -12.82 5.35 -3.75
N ARG A 4 -13.33 4.29 -4.34
CA ARG A 4 -12.57 3.45 -5.22
C ARG A 4 -12.40 4.15 -6.56
N ARG A 5 -11.18 4.45 -6.95
CA ARG A 5 -10.90 4.89 -8.30
C ARG A 5 -10.97 3.68 -9.24
N LYS A 6 -11.48 3.91 -10.44
CA LYS A 6 -11.38 2.91 -11.50
C LYS A 6 -9.90 2.66 -11.80
N PRO A 7 -9.50 1.40 -12.00
CA PRO A 7 -8.10 1.11 -12.32
C PRO A 7 -7.56 1.91 -13.51
N ALA A 8 -8.39 2.15 -14.52
CA ALA A 8 -7.99 2.93 -15.70
C ALA A 8 -7.71 4.38 -15.39
N ALA A 9 -8.28 4.94 -14.29
CA ALA A 9 -8.04 6.31 -13.86
C ALA A 9 -6.83 6.41 -12.93
N ALA A 10 -6.36 5.30 -12.39
CA ALA A 10 -5.17 5.26 -11.56
C ALA A 10 -3.94 5.41 -12.46
N ASN A 11 -2.94 6.13 -11.96
CA ASN A 11 -1.65 6.21 -12.64
C ASN A 11 -0.90 4.89 -12.47
N PRO A 12 -0.76 4.06 -13.51
CA PRO A 12 -0.05 2.78 -13.38
C PRO A 12 1.45 2.95 -13.17
N GLY A 13 1.98 4.16 -13.44
CA GLY A 13 3.39 4.44 -13.35
C GLY A 13 4.20 3.91 -14.52
N ILE A 14 5.42 4.39 -14.62
CA ILE A 14 6.43 3.95 -15.59
C ILE A 14 7.78 3.87 -14.87
N GLY A 15 8.68 3.02 -15.35
CA GLY A 15 10.02 2.90 -14.75
C GLY A 15 9.94 2.55 -13.26
N MET A 16 10.40 3.48 -12.40
CA MET A 16 10.46 3.30 -10.94
C MET A 16 9.09 3.09 -10.30
N THR A 17 8.02 3.50 -10.96
CA THR A 17 6.64 3.39 -10.44
C THR A 17 5.81 2.40 -11.23
N SER A 18 6.43 1.59 -12.07
CA SER A 18 5.75 0.62 -12.92
C SER A 18 5.13 -0.53 -12.13
N GLN A 19 4.23 -1.27 -12.78
CA GLN A 19 3.68 -2.49 -12.19
C GLN A 19 4.77 -3.51 -11.85
N GLY A 20 5.80 -3.60 -12.71
CA GLY A 20 6.93 -4.50 -12.44
C GLY A 20 7.67 -4.13 -11.15
N THR A 21 7.81 -2.85 -10.86
CA THR A 21 8.43 -2.39 -9.61
C THR A 21 7.56 -2.75 -8.41
N ARG A 22 6.24 -2.59 -8.53
CA ARG A 22 5.31 -3.01 -7.47
C ARG A 22 5.34 -4.52 -7.25
N ASP A 23 5.43 -5.28 -8.31
CA ASP A 23 5.49 -6.74 -8.22
C ASP A 23 6.78 -7.20 -7.52
N ARG A 24 7.89 -6.49 -7.72
CA ARG A 24 9.14 -6.77 -7.00
C ARG A 24 8.98 -6.48 -5.50
N LEU A 25 8.27 -5.42 -5.15
CA LEU A 25 7.97 -5.16 -3.73
C LEU A 25 7.16 -6.31 -3.13
N VAL A 26 6.13 -6.75 -3.82
CA VAL A 26 5.30 -7.89 -3.37
C VAL A 26 6.15 -9.13 -3.16
N SER A 27 7.06 -9.44 -4.09
CA SER A 27 7.96 -10.58 -3.93
C SER A 27 8.83 -10.46 -2.68
N ARG A 28 9.32 -9.26 -2.40
CA ARG A 28 10.11 -8.99 -1.19
C ARG A 28 9.28 -9.19 0.08
N LEU A 29 8.05 -8.72 0.09
CA LEU A 29 7.15 -8.89 1.22
C LEU A 29 6.86 -10.37 1.47
N ARG A 30 6.67 -11.13 0.41
CA ARG A 30 6.48 -12.58 0.51
C ARG A 30 7.71 -13.25 1.14
N GLU A 31 8.89 -12.86 0.72
CA GLU A 31 10.14 -13.36 1.30
C GLU A 31 10.27 -13.01 2.78
N LYS A 32 9.70 -11.89 3.21
CA LYS A 32 9.71 -11.43 4.60
C LYS A 32 8.57 -12.01 5.44
N GLY A 33 7.82 -12.95 4.91
CA GLY A 33 6.85 -13.72 5.66
C GLY A 33 5.39 -13.30 5.54
N ILE A 34 5.07 -12.36 4.66
CA ILE A 34 3.66 -12.05 4.37
C ILE A 34 3.11 -13.19 3.52
N ARG A 35 2.09 -13.87 4.03
CA ARG A 35 1.54 -15.08 3.41
C ARG A 35 0.15 -14.92 2.83
N ASP A 36 -0.61 -13.93 3.29
CA ASP A 36 -1.98 -13.74 2.81
C ASP A 36 -1.95 -13.14 1.41
N GLU A 37 -2.34 -13.93 0.41
CA GLU A 37 -2.31 -13.49 -0.99
C GLU A 37 -3.27 -12.33 -1.24
N ARG A 38 -4.34 -12.19 -0.46
CA ARG A 38 -5.25 -11.04 -0.56
C ARG A 38 -4.52 -9.74 -0.22
N VAL A 39 -3.66 -9.77 0.80
CA VAL A 39 -2.85 -8.62 1.21
C VAL A 39 -1.84 -8.28 0.13
N LEU A 40 -1.13 -9.28 -0.38
CA LEU A 40 -0.13 -9.07 -1.43
C LEU A 40 -0.78 -8.51 -2.71
N HIS A 41 -1.96 -9.01 -3.06
CA HIS A 41 -2.72 -8.49 -4.19
C HIS A 41 -3.11 -7.03 -3.98
N ALA A 42 -3.58 -6.68 -2.79
CA ALA A 42 -3.97 -5.31 -2.47
C ALA A 42 -2.78 -4.33 -2.56
N ILE A 43 -1.61 -4.76 -2.07
CA ILE A 43 -0.37 -3.96 -2.19
C ILE A 43 0.00 -3.76 -3.67
N ALA A 44 -0.06 -4.82 -4.46
CA ALA A 44 0.26 -4.74 -5.89
C ALA A 44 -0.71 -3.83 -6.65
N ALA A 45 -1.98 -3.82 -6.24
CA ALA A 45 -3.03 -3.03 -6.88
C ALA A 45 -3.04 -1.56 -6.46
N THR A 46 -2.37 -1.21 -5.35
CA THR A 46 -2.42 0.15 -4.81
C THR A 46 -1.18 0.93 -5.26
N PRO A 47 -1.35 2.02 -6.03
CA PRO A 47 -0.22 2.80 -6.53
C PRO A 47 0.34 3.69 -5.42
N ARG A 48 1.28 3.15 -4.64
CA ARG A 48 1.90 3.84 -3.51
C ARG A 48 2.51 5.19 -3.88
N HIS A 49 3.01 5.33 -5.12
CA HIS A 49 3.62 6.59 -5.57
C HIS A 49 2.62 7.75 -5.62
N GLU A 50 1.32 7.48 -5.68
CA GLU A 50 0.31 8.54 -5.64
C GLU A 50 0.16 9.17 -4.25
N PHE A 51 0.79 8.59 -3.23
CA PHE A 51 0.69 9.05 -1.84
C PHE A 51 1.94 9.78 -1.35
N VAL A 52 2.91 10.02 -2.22
CA VAL A 52 4.16 10.72 -1.90
C VAL A 52 4.48 11.75 -2.97
N ASP A 53 5.38 12.68 -2.62
CA ASP A 53 5.91 13.62 -3.58
C ASP A 53 6.72 12.92 -4.67
N GLU A 54 6.68 13.47 -5.87
CA GLU A 54 7.42 12.97 -7.01
C GLU A 54 8.93 12.83 -6.72
N ALA A 55 9.46 13.71 -5.87
CA ALA A 55 10.87 13.65 -5.45
C ALA A 55 11.24 12.32 -4.78
N LEU A 56 10.25 11.57 -4.28
CA LEU A 56 10.47 10.30 -3.60
C LEU A 56 10.19 9.08 -4.47
N TYR A 57 9.87 9.26 -5.74
CA TYR A 57 9.48 8.15 -6.62
C TYR A 57 10.56 7.07 -6.75
N SER A 58 11.83 7.43 -6.68
CA SER A 58 12.92 6.45 -6.75
C SER A 58 12.97 5.52 -5.53
N ARG A 59 12.30 5.89 -4.44
CA ARG A 59 12.32 5.17 -3.16
C ARG A 59 10.98 4.60 -2.74
N VAL A 60 9.92 4.98 -3.44
CA VAL A 60 8.55 4.74 -2.96
C VAL A 60 8.17 3.27 -2.88
N TYR A 61 8.78 2.43 -3.69
CA TYR A 61 8.54 0.98 -3.68
C TYR A 61 9.64 0.19 -2.97
N GLN A 62 10.55 0.87 -2.28
CA GLN A 62 11.43 0.21 -1.33
C GLN A 62 10.65 -0.09 -0.05
N ASP A 63 11.06 -1.13 0.66
CA ASP A 63 10.40 -1.50 1.91
C ASP A 63 10.93 -0.64 3.07
N THR A 64 10.61 0.65 3.03
CA THR A 64 11.02 1.63 4.03
C THR A 64 9.90 2.64 4.25
N ALA A 65 9.90 3.27 5.43
CA ALA A 65 9.05 4.44 5.68
C ALA A 65 9.65 5.66 5.00
N LEU A 66 8.81 6.58 4.56
CA LEU A 66 9.24 7.81 3.91
C LEU A 66 8.51 9.01 4.51
N PRO A 67 9.16 10.20 4.53
CA PRO A 67 8.51 11.41 5.02
C PRO A 67 7.46 11.90 4.03
N ILE A 68 6.33 12.41 4.56
CA ILE A 68 5.27 13.00 3.75
C ILE A 68 4.97 14.45 4.13
N GLY A 69 5.83 15.07 4.94
CA GLY A 69 5.66 16.43 5.42
C GLY A 69 4.97 16.48 6.77
N LYS A 70 5.02 17.67 7.41
CA LYS A 70 4.42 17.91 8.73
C LYS A 70 4.88 16.93 9.81
N GLY A 71 6.11 16.45 9.71
CA GLY A 71 6.67 15.51 10.68
C GLY A 71 6.07 14.11 10.60
N GLN A 72 5.30 13.81 9.57
CA GLN A 72 4.66 12.50 9.39
C GLN A 72 5.36 11.66 8.34
N THR A 73 5.06 10.36 8.34
CA THR A 73 5.62 9.41 7.37
C THR A 73 4.51 8.55 6.77
N ILE A 74 4.76 8.05 5.56
CA ILE A 74 4.05 6.89 5.05
C ILE A 74 4.76 5.66 5.59
N SER A 75 4.00 4.72 6.17
CA SER A 75 4.60 3.57 6.84
C SER A 75 5.32 2.65 5.86
N GLN A 76 6.31 1.94 6.38
CA GLN A 76 7.02 0.90 5.63
C GLN A 76 6.03 -0.12 5.07
N PRO A 77 6.16 -0.52 3.81
CA PRO A 77 5.24 -1.49 3.20
C PRO A 77 5.04 -2.78 4.00
N TRP A 78 6.10 -3.34 4.56
CA TRP A 78 5.97 -4.54 5.38
C TRP A 78 5.04 -4.33 6.58
N VAL A 79 5.15 -3.17 7.23
CA VAL A 79 4.28 -2.85 8.39
C VAL A 79 2.81 -2.79 7.96
N VAL A 80 2.54 -2.10 6.85
CA VAL A 80 1.18 -2.02 6.29
C VAL A 80 0.65 -3.41 5.98
N ALA A 81 1.46 -4.23 5.31
CA ALA A 81 1.08 -5.58 4.93
C ALA A 81 0.82 -6.46 6.16
N ARG A 82 1.70 -6.40 7.16
CA ARG A 82 1.56 -7.23 8.36
C ARG A 82 0.33 -6.85 9.20
N MET A 83 0.08 -5.54 9.34
CA MET A 83 -1.10 -5.07 10.05
C MET A 83 -2.39 -5.47 9.33
N THR A 84 -2.40 -5.37 8.01
CA THR A 84 -3.55 -5.78 7.19
C THR A 84 -3.78 -7.28 7.30
N GLU A 85 -2.71 -8.06 7.25
CA GLU A 85 -2.77 -9.52 7.42
C GLU A 85 -3.37 -9.90 8.78
N ALA A 86 -2.95 -9.19 9.83
CA ALA A 86 -3.48 -9.42 11.18
C ALA A 86 -5.00 -9.11 11.26
N LEU A 87 -5.44 -8.06 10.57
CA LEU A 87 -6.86 -7.74 10.51
C LEU A 87 -7.67 -8.83 9.81
N LEU A 88 -7.12 -9.39 8.74
CA LEU A 88 -7.80 -10.43 7.96
C LEU A 88 -7.82 -11.79 8.65
N ASP A 89 -6.99 -12.01 9.65
CA ASP A 89 -7.00 -13.23 10.45
C ASP A 89 -8.37 -13.48 11.11
N GLY A 90 -9.12 -12.42 11.38
CA GLY A 90 -10.46 -12.51 11.94
C GLY A 90 -11.54 -12.87 10.91
N GLY A 91 -11.19 -13.02 9.64
CA GLY A 91 -12.13 -13.34 8.57
C GLY A 91 -12.30 -12.19 7.58
N THR A 92 -13.41 -12.22 6.84
CA THR A 92 -13.72 -11.20 5.84
C THR A 92 -14.07 -9.87 6.51
N LEU A 93 -13.56 -8.77 5.97
CA LEU A 93 -13.84 -7.43 6.46
C LEU A 93 -14.98 -6.80 5.67
N GLU A 94 -16.01 -6.31 6.37
CA GLU A 94 -17.11 -5.55 5.75
C GLU A 94 -16.94 -4.06 5.96
N LYS A 95 -16.49 -3.66 7.13
CA LYS A 95 -16.25 -2.27 7.51
C LYS A 95 -15.00 -2.16 8.32
N VAL A 96 -14.22 -1.12 8.08
CA VAL A 96 -12.98 -0.85 8.82
C VAL A 96 -12.97 0.63 9.21
N LEU A 97 -12.64 0.88 10.47
CA LEU A 97 -12.36 2.22 10.97
C LEU A 97 -10.87 2.37 11.13
N GLU A 98 -10.30 3.41 10.52
CA GLU A 98 -8.91 3.77 10.71
C GLU A 98 -8.81 5.11 11.43
N ILE A 99 -8.00 5.16 12.48
CA ILE A 99 -7.70 6.38 13.22
C ILE A 99 -6.26 6.78 12.89
N GLY A 100 -6.05 8.07 12.55
CA GLY A 100 -4.75 8.56 12.16
C GLY A 100 -4.35 8.12 10.75
N THR A 101 -5.19 8.42 9.78
CA THR A 101 -5.03 8.01 8.39
C THR A 101 -3.70 8.43 7.75
N GLY A 102 -3.14 9.58 8.17
CA GLY A 102 -1.87 10.07 7.64
C GLY A 102 -1.93 10.30 6.13
N SER A 103 -1.11 9.54 5.38
CA SER A 103 -1.05 9.67 3.92
C SER A 103 -2.29 9.15 3.19
N GLY A 104 -3.07 8.31 3.84
CA GLY A 104 -4.18 7.60 3.21
C GLY A 104 -3.80 6.29 2.53
N TYR A 105 -2.53 5.92 2.54
CA TYR A 105 -2.07 4.70 1.86
C TYR A 105 -2.67 3.44 2.49
N GLN A 106 -2.64 3.31 3.81
CA GLN A 106 -3.26 2.17 4.50
C GLN A 106 -4.75 2.08 4.17
N ALA A 107 -5.43 3.21 4.17
CA ALA A 107 -6.85 3.27 3.82
C ALA A 107 -7.09 2.78 2.39
N ALA A 108 -6.22 3.17 1.44
CA ALA A 108 -6.32 2.74 0.06
C ALA A 108 -6.11 1.22 -0.09
N VAL A 109 -5.14 0.67 0.63
CA VAL A 109 -4.90 -0.78 0.65
C VAL A 109 -6.13 -1.52 1.19
N LEU A 110 -6.68 -1.05 2.30
CA LEU A 110 -7.88 -1.64 2.90
C LEU A 110 -9.09 -1.56 1.97
N ALA A 111 -9.21 -0.48 1.20
CA ALA A 111 -10.32 -0.30 0.26
C ALA A 111 -10.37 -1.39 -0.81
N VAL A 112 -9.26 -2.00 -1.14
CA VAL A 112 -9.22 -3.14 -2.09
C VAL A 112 -9.84 -4.38 -1.47
N LEU A 113 -9.81 -4.49 -0.14
CA LEU A 113 -10.18 -5.69 0.61
C LEU A 113 -11.58 -5.65 1.22
N VAL A 114 -12.19 -4.48 1.22
CA VAL A 114 -13.50 -4.26 1.88
C VAL A 114 -14.65 -4.25 0.90
#